data_67706af73d6738500fbd1cc4aa297d0e
#
_entry.id   67706af73d6738500fbd1cc4aa297d0e
#
_cell.length_a   1.000
_cell.length_b   1.000
_cell.length_c   1.000
_cell.angle_alpha   90.00
_cell.angle_beta   90.00
_cell.angle_gamma   90.00
#
_symmetry.space_group_name_H-M   'P 1'
#
loop_
_entity.id
_entity.type
_entity.pdbx_description
1 polymer ?
#
loop_
_entity_poly.entity_id
_entity_poly.type
_entity_poly.pdbx_seq_one_letter_code
_entity_poly.pdbx_strand_id
1 'polypeptide(L)'
;MINKLLAFSMLSLLLAAGCGEKKADPAKIDEATKLIAAKDFDKGIAMIDEMGKSSPSDQLVKKAQIDAHLKYANYFMYESSLPPKEKYPSALRQYRFVATIDPTNDEAKQNINLIEGIYNQMGRPIPQ
;
A
#
# COMPACT_ATOMS: atom_id res chain seq x y z
N MET A 1 69.51 -24.69 4.94
CA MET A 1 68.64 -24.21 6.04
C MET A 1 67.32 -23.87 5.41
N ILE A 2 66.27 -24.58 5.76
CA ILE A 2 64.98 -24.56 5.06
C ILE A 2 64.03 -23.71 5.88
N ASN A 3 63.66 -22.54 5.35
CA ASN A 3 62.60 -21.72 5.97
C ASN A 3 61.26 -22.13 5.34
N LYS A 4 60.45 -22.82 6.16
CA LYS A 4 59.06 -23.10 5.85
C LYS A 4 58.19 -21.88 6.11
N LEU A 5 57.79 -21.17 5.08
CA LEU A 5 56.72 -20.20 5.15
C LEU A 5 55.38 -20.93 5.15
N LEU A 6 54.74 -20.91 6.32
CA LEU A 6 53.34 -21.32 6.50
C LEU A 6 52.45 -20.23 5.95
N ALA A 7 51.87 -20.46 4.76
CA ALA A 7 50.79 -19.62 4.24
C ALA A 7 49.48 -19.94 5.01
N PHE A 8 49.09 -19.04 5.90
CA PHE A 8 47.80 -19.11 6.62
C PHE A 8 46.73 -18.54 5.65
N SER A 9 46.08 -19.49 4.93
CA SER A 9 44.92 -19.12 4.09
C SER A 9 43.74 -18.86 5.01
N MET A 10 43.45 -17.60 5.25
CA MET A 10 42.29 -17.15 5.99
C MET A 10 41.08 -17.19 5.03
N LEU A 11 40.36 -18.31 5.06
CA LEU A 11 39.10 -18.49 4.36
C LEU A 11 38.04 -17.65 5.06
N SER A 12 37.84 -16.43 4.58
CA SER A 12 36.76 -15.54 5.02
C SER A 12 35.43 -16.11 4.55
N LEU A 13 34.75 -16.82 5.43
CA LEU A 13 33.38 -17.27 5.24
C LEU A 13 32.46 -16.04 5.32
N LEU A 14 32.16 -15.45 4.16
CA LEU A 14 31.09 -14.46 4.00
C LEU A 14 29.75 -15.16 4.29
N LEU A 15 29.31 -15.07 5.52
CA LEU A 15 27.93 -15.30 5.89
C LEU A 15 27.08 -14.20 5.22
N ALA A 16 26.64 -14.47 4.01
CA ALA A 16 25.51 -13.74 3.43
C ALA A 16 24.30 -14.05 4.32
N ALA A 17 24.08 -13.24 5.34
CA ALA A 17 22.80 -13.17 6.01
C ALA A 17 21.80 -12.68 4.96
N GLY A 18 21.20 -13.60 4.22
CA GLY A 18 20.05 -13.33 3.40
C GLY A 18 18.97 -12.84 4.35
N CYS A 19 18.75 -11.53 4.40
CA CYS A 19 17.50 -10.96 4.89
C CYS A 19 16.40 -11.48 3.96
N GLY A 20 15.91 -12.67 4.23
CA GLY A 20 14.73 -13.22 3.59
C GLY A 20 13.57 -12.29 3.90
N GLU A 21 13.12 -11.58 2.88
CA GLU A 21 11.99 -10.68 3.01
C GLU A 21 10.79 -11.45 3.54
N LYS A 22 10.22 -10.96 4.63
CA LYS A 22 9.09 -11.62 5.29
C LYS A 22 7.87 -11.53 4.38
N LYS A 23 7.42 -12.66 3.87
CA LYS A 23 6.16 -12.74 3.13
C LYS A 23 4.98 -12.65 4.08
N ALA A 24 3.93 -11.97 3.64
CA ALA A 24 2.69 -11.90 4.40
C ALA A 24 1.97 -13.26 4.42
N ASP A 25 1.19 -13.47 5.47
CA ASP A 25 0.33 -14.64 5.60
C ASP A 25 -0.90 -14.48 4.69
N PRO A 26 -1.09 -15.35 3.68
CA PRO A 26 -2.25 -15.27 2.80
C PRO A 26 -3.59 -15.36 3.53
N ALA A 27 -3.67 -16.07 4.66
CA ALA A 27 -4.88 -16.18 5.45
C ALA A 27 -5.28 -14.84 6.07
N LYS A 28 -4.30 -14.02 6.48
CA LYS A 28 -4.56 -12.66 6.98
C LYS A 28 -5.00 -11.70 5.88
N ILE A 29 -4.46 -11.86 4.67
CA ILE A 29 -4.93 -11.09 3.50
C ILE A 29 -6.39 -11.42 3.20
N ASP A 30 -6.77 -12.71 3.24
CA ASP A 30 -8.14 -13.16 3.03
C ASP A 30 -9.09 -12.62 4.11
N GLU A 31 -8.68 -12.66 5.38
CA GLU A 31 -9.44 -12.09 6.50
C GLU A 31 -9.68 -10.58 6.29
N ALA A 32 -8.65 -9.82 5.99
CA ALA A 32 -8.77 -8.39 5.73
C ALA A 32 -9.67 -8.11 4.51
N THR A 33 -9.55 -8.91 3.46
CA THR A 33 -10.40 -8.80 2.27
C THR A 33 -11.88 -9.05 2.58
N LYS A 34 -12.19 -9.99 3.47
CA LYS A 34 -13.55 -10.24 3.95
C LYS A 34 -14.11 -9.05 4.74
N LEU A 35 -13.30 -8.42 5.58
CA LEU A 35 -13.69 -7.19 6.29
C LEU A 35 -14.01 -6.06 5.31
N ILE A 36 -13.16 -5.85 4.30
CA ILE A 36 -13.41 -4.88 3.23
C ILE A 36 -14.71 -5.18 2.48
N ALA A 37 -14.96 -6.44 2.15
CA ALA A 37 -16.20 -6.86 1.48
C ALA A 37 -17.45 -6.64 2.35
N ALA A 38 -17.32 -6.77 3.67
CA ALA A 38 -18.36 -6.47 4.65
C ALA A 38 -18.49 -4.97 4.97
N LYS A 39 -17.72 -4.10 4.31
CA LYS A 39 -17.65 -2.63 4.54
C LYS A 39 -17.10 -2.24 5.92
N ASP A 40 -16.44 -3.15 6.64
CA ASP A 40 -15.62 -2.83 7.81
C ASP A 40 -14.24 -2.35 7.34
N PHE A 41 -14.27 -1.19 6.64
CA PHE A 41 -13.08 -0.65 5.97
C PHE A 41 -11.97 -0.31 6.96
N ASP A 42 -12.29 0.27 8.10
CA ASP A 42 -11.27 0.71 9.06
C ASP A 42 -10.41 -0.46 9.54
N LYS A 43 -11.04 -1.60 9.88
CA LYS A 43 -10.31 -2.79 10.30
C LYS A 43 -9.57 -3.46 9.14
N GLY A 44 -10.26 -3.63 8.01
CA GLY A 44 -9.66 -4.28 6.84
C GLY A 44 -8.45 -3.52 6.30
N ILE A 45 -8.55 -2.20 6.18
CA ILE A 45 -7.44 -1.31 5.76
C ILE A 45 -6.29 -1.38 6.77
N ALA A 46 -6.58 -1.26 8.08
CA ALA A 46 -5.54 -1.31 9.11
C ALA A 46 -4.74 -2.63 9.05
N MET A 47 -5.42 -3.76 8.83
CA MET A 47 -4.76 -5.07 8.69
C MET A 47 -3.86 -5.13 7.45
N ILE A 48 -4.36 -4.68 6.29
CA ILE A 48 -3.61 -4.71 5.04
C ILE A 48 -2.41 -3.76 5.09
N ASP A 49 -2.58 -2.56 5.65
CA ASP A 49 -1.50 -1.58 5.77
C ASP A 49 -0.41 -2.03 6.74
N GLU A 50 -0.76 -2.71 7.81
CA GLU A 50 0.24 -3.31 8.71
C GLU A 50 1.04 -4.42 8.01
N MET A 51 0.38 -5.23 7.17
CA MET A 51 1.09 -6.18 6.32
C MET A 51 2.00 -5.48 5.30
N GLY A 52 1.57 -4.36 4.73
CA GLY A 52 2.39 -3.54 3.83
C GLY A 52 3.65 -2.99 4.48
N LYS A 53 3.57 -2.58 5.75
CA LYS A 53 4.75 -2.16 6.54
C LYS A 53 5.71 -3.32 6.82
N SER A 54 5.15 -4.49 7.11
CA SER A 54 5.93 -5.68 7.48
C SER A 54 6.54 -6.40 6.27
N SER A 55 5.94 -6.26 5.09
CA SER A 55 6.30 -6.97 3.86
C SER A 55 6.15 -6.05 2.63
N PRO A 56 6.94 -4.96 2.56
CA PRO A 56 6.72 -3.86 1.59
C PRO A 56 6.95 -4.23 0.13
N SER A 57 7.68 -5.30 -0.16
CA SER A 57 7.89 -5.77 -1.53
C SER A 57 7.04 -6.99 -1.89
N ASP A 58 6.22 -7.50 -0.97
CA ASP A 58 5.28 -8.59 -1.26
C ASP A 58 4.20 -8.13 -2.24
N GLN A 59 4.18 -8.73 -3.43
CA GLN A 59 3.25 -8.36 -4.50
C GLN A 59 1.79 -8.67 -4.16
N LEU A 60 1.53 -9.71 -3.34
CA LEU A 60 0.18 -10.03 -2.89
C LEU A 60 -0.33 -8.94 -1.95
N VAL A 61 0.52 -8.44 -1.06
CA VAL A 61 0.17 -7.34 -0.14
C VAL A 61 -0.06 -6.05 -0.92
N LYS A 62 0.83 -5.69 -1.85
CA LYS A 62 0.65 -4.50 -2.70
C LYS A 62 -0.68 -4.55 -3.45
N LYS A 63 -0.97 -5.69 -4.07
CA LYS A 63 -2.26 -5.89 -4.75
C LYS A 63 -3.43 -5.73 -3.79
N ALA A 64 -3.37 -6.34 -2.61
CA ALA A 64 -4.42 -6.24 -1.60
C ALA A 64 -4.60 -4.80 -1.11
N GLN A 65 -3.52 -4.03 -0.91
CA GLN A 65 -3.58 -2.61 -0.57
C GLN A 65 -4.28 -1.81 -1.67
N ILE A 66 -3.88 -1.97 -2.93
CA ILE A 66 -4.51 -1.29 -4.06
C ILE A 66 -6.01 -1.60 -4.09
N ASP A 67 -6.39 -2.87 -4.08
CA ASP A 67 -7.79 -3.31 -4.16
C ASP A 67 -8.63 -2.77 -2.98
N ALA A 68 -8.09 -2.80 -1.77
CA ALA A 68 -8.77 -2.34 -0.56
C ALA A 68 -9.00 -0.82 -0.56
N HIS A 69 -7.94 -0.06 -0.87
CA HIS A 69 -8.02 1.40 -0.90
C HIS A 69 -8.91 1.91 -2.06
N LEU A 70 -8.88 1.26 -3.24
CA LEU A 70 -9.83 1.57 -4.31
C LEU A 70 -11.29 1.33 -3.88
N LYS A 71 -11.58 0.20 -3.24
CA LYS A 71 -12.93 -0.08 -2.74
C LYS A 71 -13.40 0.95 -1.71
N TYR A 72 -12.50 1.35 -0.81
CA TYR A 72 -12.84 2.36 0.19
C TYR A 72 -13.04 3.75 -0.43
N ALA A 73 -12.20 4.14 -1.39
CA ALA A 73 -12.37 5.37 -2.15
C ALA A 73 -13.72 5.39 -2.88
N ASN A 74 -14.04 4.31 -3.58
CA ASN A 74 -15.29 4.15 -4.32
C ASN A 74 -16.52 4.17 -3.39
N TYR A 75 -16.42 3.59 -2.22
CA TYR A 75 -17.47 3.71 -1.21
C TYR A 75 -17.75 5.18 -0.87
N PHE A 76 -16.72 5.99 -0.61
CA PHE A 76 -16.92 7.41 -0.38
C PHE A 76 -17.53 8.13 -1.58
N MET A 77 -17.08 7.83 -2.78
CA MET A 77 -17.55 8.50 -3.98
C MET A 77 -19.02 8.21 -4.31
N TYR A 78 -19.44 6.95 -4.19
CA TYR A 78 -20.67 6.47 -4.83
C TYR A 78 -21.72 5.92 -3.87
N GLU A 79 -21.33 5.48 -2.67
CA GLU A 79 -22.23 4.81 -1.74
C GLU A 79 -22.46 5.58 -0.44
N SER A 80 -21.46 6.34 0.01
CA SER A 80 -21.53 7.08 1.27
C SER A 80 -22.56 8.21 1.22
N SER A 81 -23.34 8.35 2.28
CA SER A 81 -24.26 9.47 2.50
C SER A 81 -23.58 10.74 3.05
N LEU A 82 -22.26 10.72 3.23
CA LEU A 82 -21.51 11.89 3.69
C LEU A 82 -21.66 13.08 2.75
N PRO A 83 -21.68 14.32 3.29
CA PRO A 83 -21.73 15.50 2.47
C PRO A 83 -20.44 15.64 1.62
N PRO A 84 -20.48 16.35 0.48
CA PRO A 84 -19.34 16.51 -0.43
C PRO A 84 -18.04 16.96 0.24
N LYS A 85 -18.14 17.85 1.23
CA LYS A 85 -17.00 18.38 2.01
C LYS A 85 -16.25 17.31 2.83
N GLU A 86 -16.86 16.17 3.08
CA GLU A 86 -16.28 15.05 3.83
C GLU A 86 -15.93 13.88 2.92
N LYS A 87 -16.83 13.54 1.99
CA LYS A 87 -16.62 12.39 1.12
C LYS A 87 -15.49 12.58 0.11
N TYR A 88 -15.38 13.74 -0.53
CA TYR A 88 -14.33 13.98 -1.52
C TYR A 88 -12.91 13.98 -0.92
N PRO A 89 -12.63 14.66 0.21
CA PRO A 89 -11.31 14.53 0.84
C PRO A 89 -10.99 13.10 1.28
N SER A 90 -11.99 12.36 1.77
CA SER A 90 -11.82 10.97 2.19
C SER A 90 -11.50 10.05 1.00
N ALA A 91 -12.23 10.19 -0.10
CA ALA A 91 -11.94 9.45 -1.33
C ALA A 91 -10.56 9.81 -1.90
N LEU A 92 -10.25 11.11 -1.96
CA LEU A 92 -8.97 11.60 -2.51
C LEU A 92 -7.76 11.02 -1.78
N ARG A 93 -7.81 10.92 -0.45
CA ARG A 93 -6.73 10.28 0.34
C ARG A 93 -6.52 8.83 -0.08
N GLN A 94 -7.60 8.08 -0.27
CA GLN A 94 -7.52 6.67 -0.65
C GLN A 94 -6.95 6.50 -2.07
N TYR A 95 -7.43 7.26 -3.04
CA TYR A 95 -6.89 7.22 -4.41
C TYR A 95 -5.42 7.66 -4.46
N ARG A 96 -5.02 8.68 -3.72
CA ARG A 96 -3.62 9.11 -3.63
C ARG A 96 -2.74 8.03 -3.01
N PHE A 97 -3.22 7.32 -2.00
CA PHE A 97 -2.50 6.17 -1.44
C PHE A 97 -2.25 5.11 -2.52
N VAL A 98 -3.27 4.75 -3.30
CA VAL A 98 -3.12 3.82 -4.43
C VAL A 98 -2.05 4.31 -5.40
N ALA A 99 -2.06 5.59 -5.77
CA ALA A 99 -1.08 6.18 -6.67
C ALA A 99 0.36 6.17 -6.11
N THR A 100 0.56 6.08 -4.79
CA THR A 100 1.90 5.89 -4.20
C THR A 100 2.43 4.47 -4.40
N ILE A 101 1.54 3.46 -4.46
CA ILE A 101 1.91 2.05 -4.67
C ILE A 101 2.02 1.75 -6.15
N ASP A 102 1.05 2.22 -6.94
CA ASP A 102 0.98 2.05 -8.39
C ASP A 102 0.67 3.40 -9.06
N PRO A 103 1.72 4.16 -9.44
CA PRO A 103 1.54 5.43 -10.15
C PRO A 103 0.88 5.32 -11.52
N THR A 104 0.74 4.10 -12.05
CA THR A 104 0.13 3.84 -13.37
C THR A 104 -1.35 3.45 -13.26
N ASN A 105 -1.89 3.34 -12.04
CA ASN A 105 -3.28 2.97 -11.83
C ASN A 105 -4.24 4.01 -12.41
N ASP A 106 -4.91 3.66 -13.50
CA ASP A 106 -5.77 4.58 -14.25
C ASP A 106 -7.01 5.02 -13.46
N GLU A 107 -7.62 4.12 -12.69
CA GLU A 107 -8.78 4.43 -11.87
C GLU A 107 -8.44 5.48 -10.80
N ALA A 108 -7.34 5.29 -10.08
CA ALA A 108 -6.89 6.25 -9.08
C ALA A 108 -6.60 7.62 -9.72
N LYS A 109 -5.86 7.64 -10.84
CA LYS A 109 -5.52 8.89 -11.55
C LYS A 109 -6.74 9.65 -12.04
N GLN A 110 -7.69 8.95 -12.67
CA GLN A 110 -8.92 9.57 -13.17
C GLN A 110 -9.75 10.19 -12.04
N ASN A 111 -9.91 9.48 -10.93
CA ASN A 111 -10.69 9.98 -9.80
C ASN A 111 -9.97 11.09 -9.02
N ILE A 112 -8.64 11.05 -8.89
CA ILE A 112 -7.85 12.18 -8.36
C ILE A 112 -8.12 13.43 -9.21
N ASN A 113 -7.95 13.34 -10.53
CA ASN A 113 -8.18 14.45 -11.45
C ASN A 113 -9.62 14.98 -11.39
N LEU A 114 -10.59 14.08 -11.27
CA LEU A 114 -12.00 14.45 -11.14
C LEU A 114 -12.25 15.27 -9.87
N ILE A 115 -11.78 14.78 -8.72
CA ILE A 115 -11.99 15.47 -7.44
C ILE A 115 -11.25 16.80 -7.41
N GLU A 116 -9.99 16.84 -7.83
CA GLU A 116 -9.19 18.07 -7.90
C GLU A 116 -9.82 19.09 -8.87
N GLY A 117 -10.37 18.62 -10.00
CA GLY A 117 -11.11 19.45 -10.93
C GLY A 117 -12.36 20.10 -10.31
N ILE A 118 -13.10 19.37 -9.47
CA ILE A 118 -14.24 19.91 -8.72
C ILE A 118 -13.80 21.06 -7.79
N TYR A 119 -12.71 20.88 -7.04
CA TYR A 119 -12.19 21.92 -6.14
C TYR A 119 -11.71 23.15 -6.91
N ASN A 120 -11.00 22.95 -8.03
CA ASN A 120 -10.54 24.03 -8.89
C ASN A 120 -11.71 24.84 -9.47
N GLN A 121 -12.77 24.18 -9.95
CA GLN A 121 -13.97 24.85 -10.47
C GLN A 121 -14.70 25.66 -9.39
N MET A 122 -14.66 25.22 -8.14
CA MET A 122 -15.22 25.94 -7.01
C MET A 122 -14.32 27.06 -6.49
N GLY A 123 -13.10 27.21 -7.02
CA GLY A 123 -12.11 28.17 -6.49
C GLY A 123 -11.68 27.85 -5.07
N ARG A 124 -11.70 26.58 -4.66
CA ARG A 124 -11.33 26.11 -3.32
C ARG A 124 -9.99 25.40 -3.33
N PRO A 125 -9.21 25.49 -2.24
CA PRO A 125 -7.97 24.74 -2.13
C PRO A 125 -8.25 23.23 -2.15
N ILE A 126 -7.41 22.49 -2.89
CA ILE A 126 -7.49 21.03 -2.95
C ILE A 126 -7.10 20.46 -1.58
N PRO A 127 -7.89 19.53 -1.01
CA PRO A 127 -7.54 18.88 0.26
C PRO A 127 -6.21 18.12 0.17
N GLN A 128 -5.44 18.15 1.24
CA GLN A 128 -4.19 17.41 1.36
C GLN A 128 -4.42 15.98 1.80
#